data_072083283cf9ea70bd5be23fac2f41bf
#
_entry.id   072083283cf9ea70bd5be23fac2f41bf
#
_cell.length_a   1.000
_cell.length_b   1.000
_cell.length_c   1.000
_cell.angle_alpha   90.00
_cell.angle_beta   90.00
_cell.angle_gamma   90.00
#
_symmetry.space_group_name_H-M   'P 1'
#
loop_
_entity.id
_entity.type
_entity.pdbx_description
1 polymer ?
#
loop_
_entity_poly.entity_id
_entity_poly.type
_entity_poly.pdbx_seq_one_letter_code
_entity_poly.pdbx_strand_id
1 'polypeptide(L)'
;MNPIYQHYLVLKGEQPKKYARDLAALIGISEAELCEARIGVDAVALKRDFPALLKALGAVGETKNITRNAYAVHEHLGEYHNVHIGAHGGLVLNPRALDLRLFVGQWCSAFALQEPTGQGVRHSIQIFDRHGDAVLKVYATEQTSMAAWQTLIADFTDAAATPLVVEPVAAAPLTEAIDATAIDREWRAMTDVHQFFALLKRHQVSRPQAFRAVGEDLAWQTGNDALERLLQMAQQAGNEIMIFVGNRGCTQIFTGRVEKLQPVENWLNIFNPQFTLHLMADQICESWVTRKPTGDGFVTSLELFAADGTQIAQLYGQRTEGTPEQSRWREQIGALRTPGAAA
;
A
#
# COMPACT_ATOMS: atom_id res chain seq x y z
N MET A 1 21.25 27.64 -1.00
CA MET A 1 20.53 26.40 -1.44
C MET A 1 21.13 25.24 -0.67
N ASN A 2 20.30 24.32 -0.17
CA ASN A 2 20.74 23.15 0.61
C ASN A 2 21.65 22.25 -0.26
N PRO A 3 22.81 21.76 0.23
CA PRO A 3 23.73 20.91 -0.54
C PRO A 3 23.11 19.62 -1.06
N ILE A 4 22.23 18.99 -0.25
CA ILE A 4 21.47 17.77 -0.65
C ILE A 4 20.62 18.10 -1.87
N TYR A 5 19.89 19.20 -1.85
CA TYR A 5 19.03 19.60 -2.96
C TYR A 5 19.83 19.94 -4.23
N GLN A 6 21.01 20.57 -4.09
CA GLN A 6 21.92 20.80 -5.23
C GLN A 6 22.35 19.47 -5.87
N HIS A 7 22.76 18.49 -5.06
CA HIS A 7 23.14 17.14 -5.54
C HIS A 7 21.96 16.44 -6.22
N TYR A 8 20.75 16.54 -5.64
CA TYR A 8 19.54 16.01 -6.26
C TYR A 8 19.27 16.61 -7.65
N LEU A 9 19.43 17.92 -7.83
CA LEU A 9 19.22 18.58 -9.13
C LEU A 9 20.20 18.10 -10.19
N VAL A 10 21.46 17.87 -9.82
CA VAL A 10 22.48 17.30 -10.73
C VAL A 10 22.07 15.90 -11.17
N LEU A 11 21.78 15.01 -10.21
CA LEU A 11 21.34 13.65 -10.52
C LEU A 11 20.03 13.61 -11.31
N LYS A 12 19.11 14.52 -11.05
CA LYS A 12 17.85 14.64 -11.81
C LYS A 12 18.10 15.04 -13.25
N GLY A 13 19.09 15.90 -13.52
CA GLY A 13 19.54 16.26 -14.87
C GLY A 13 20.18 15.08 -15.61
N GLU A 14 21.00 14.29 -14.91
CA GLU A 14 21.69 13.12 -15.48
C GLU A 14 20.73 11.92 -15.68
N GLN A 15 19.75 11.75 -14.80
CA GLN A 15 18.82 10.62 -14.77
C GLN A 15 17.35 11.09 -14.72
N PRO A 16 16.86 11.79 -15.78
CA PRO A 16 15.56 12.47 -15.76
C PRO A 16 14.36 11.52 -15.60
N LYS A 17 14.52 10.23 -15.92
CA LYS A 17 13.48 9.21 -15.80
C LYS A 17 13.32 8.65 -14.37
N LYS A 18 14.31 8.85 -13.49
CA LYS A 18 14.24 8.36 -12.12
C LYS A 18 13.33 9.24 -11.26
N TYR A 19 12.60 8.58 -10.38
CA TYR A 19 11.74 9.23 -9.38
C TYR A 19 12.57 9.80 -8.22
N ALA A 20 12.00 10.75 -7.48
CA ALA A 20 12.64 11.38 -6.33
C ALA A 20 13.14 10.38 -5.29
N ARG A 21 12.36 9.32 -5.02
CA ARG A 21 12.76 8.22 -4.11
C ARG A 21 14.06 7.54 -4.53
N ASP A 22 14.17 7.21 -5.83
CA ASP A 22 15.35 6.50 -6.33
C ASP A 22 16.58 7.41 -6.34
N LEU A 23 16.39 8.71 -6.63
CA LEU A 23 17.44 9.71 -6.56
C LEU A 23 17.89 9.96 -5.12
N ALA A 24 16.96 10.02 -4.15
CA ALA A 24 17.29 10.12 -2.73
C ALA A 24 18.14 8.93 -2.27
N ALA A 25 17.77 7.71 -2.69
CA ALA A 25 18.55 6.51 -2.38
C ALA A 25 19.97 6.56 -2.98
N LEU A 26 20.15 7.10 -4.19
CA LEU A 26 21.48 7.31 -4.78
C LEU A 26 22.35 8.33 -4.01
N ILE A 27 21.71 9.31 -3.37
CA ILE A 27 22.37 10.28 -2.49
C ILE A 27 22.70 9.68 -1.12
N GLY A 28 22.05 8.56 -0.76
CA GLY A 28 22.21 7.90 0.54
C GLY A 28 21.33 8.51 1.64
N ILE A 29 20.19 9.10 1.27
CA ILE A 29 19.21 9.71 2.17
C ILE A 29 17.81 9.12 1.94
N SER A 30 16.91 9.34 2.89
CA SER A 30 15.49 9.04 2.72
C SER A 30 14.77 10.06 1.81
N GLU A 31 13.60 9.69 1.33
CA GLU A 31 12.78 10.61 0.52
C GLU A 31 12.25 11.78 1.37
N ALA A 32 12.00 11.58 2.68
CA ALA A 32 11.61 12.66 3.61
C ALA A 32 12.73 13.70 3.78
N GLU A 33 13.99 13.26 3.94
CA GLU A 33 15.15 14.16 4.03
C GLU A 33 15.33 14.97 2.74
N LEU A 34 15.05 14.36 1.58
CA LEU A 34 15.02 15.10 0.33
C LEU A 34 13.92 16.17 0.32
N CYS A 35 12.72 15.88 0.82
CA CYS A 35 11.65 16.88 0.93
C CYS A 35 12.02 18.02 1.90
N GLU A 36 12.64 17.70 3.03
CA GLU A 36 13.14 18.70 3.98
C GLU A 36 14.20 19.61 3.33
N ALA A 37 15.13 19.03 2.57
CA ALA A 37 16.16 19.78 1.87
C ALA A 37 15.62 20.77 0.81
N ARG A 38 14.36 20.61 0.41
CA ARG A 38 13.63 21.43 -0.55
C ARG A 38 12.83 22.56 0.08
N ILE A 39 12.74 22.63 1.42
CA ILE A 39 12.00 23.69 2.14
C ILE A 39 12.57 25.07 1.74
N GLY A 40 11.66 26.00 1.45
CA GLY A 40 12.01 27.35 1.00
C GLY A 40 12.32 27.46 -0.48
N VAL A 41 12.26 26.36 -1.24
CA VAL A 41 12.35 26.36 -2.72
C VAL A 41 11.01 25.95 -3.32
N ASP A 42 10.63 24.71 -3.21
CA ASP A 42 9.41 24.14 -3.79
C ASP A 42 8.69 23.17 -2.81
N ALA A 43 9.08 23.19 -1.55
CA ALA A 43 8.45 22.43 -0.46
C ALA A 43 8.22 23.33 0.77
N VAL A 44 7.18 22.99 1.54
CA VAL A 44 6.93 23.50 2.89
C VAL A 44 6.63 22.34 3.83
N ALA A 45 7.12 22.42 5.08
CA ALA A 45 6.77 21.47 6.11
C ALA A 45 5.32 21.69 6.57
N LEU A 46 4.60 20.61 6.88
CA LEU A 46 3.25 20.66 7.40
C LEU A 46 3.21 20.22 8.88
N LYS A 47 2.26 20.81 9.62
CA LYS A 47 1.97 20.43 11.00
C LYS A 47 1.65 18.93 11.10
N ARG A 48 2.12 18.29 12.15
CA ARG A 48 1.97 16.85 12.40
C ARG A 48 0.59 16.47 12.98
N ASP A 49 -0.41 17.32 12.77
CA ASP A 49 -1.81 17.00 13.10
C ASP A 49 -2.45 16.24 11.92
N PHE A 50 -2.04 14.99 11.76
CA PHE A 50 -2.49 14.14 10.67
C PHE A 50 -4.00 13.88 10.67
N PRO A 51 -4.69 13.70 11.83
CA PRO A 51 -6.13 13.59 11.85
C PRO A 51 -6.85 14.81 11.28
N ALA A 52 -6.40 16.02 11.64
CA ALA A 52 -6.98 17.26 11.12
C ALA A 52 -6.66 17.44 9.63
N LEU A 53 -5.43 17.15 9.21
CA LEU A 53 -5.00 17.20 7.80
C LEU A 53 -5.86 16.29 6.91
N LEU A 54 -6.10 15.04 7.33
CA LEU A 54 -6.92 14.09 6.59
C LEU A 54 -8.37 14.53 6.48
N LYS A 55 -8.94 15.13 7.54
CA LYS A 55 -10.30 15.70 7.51
C LYS A 55 -10.38 16.90 6.55
N ALA A 56 -9.35 17.76 6.57
CA ALA A 56 -9.29 18.94 5.71
C ALA A 56 -9.19 18.56 4.20
N LEU A 57 -8.59 17.41 3.86
CA LEU A 57 -8.58 16.89 2.50
C LEU A 57 -9.98 16.63 1.94
N GLY A 58 -11.00 16.45 2.78
CA GLY A 58 -12.39 16.34 2.31
C GLY A 58 -12.93 17.57 1.58
N ALA A 59 -12.33 18.75 1.80
CA ALA A 59 -12.77 20.00 1.16
C ALA A 59 -12.12 20.24 -0.22
N VAL A 60 -11.07 19.50 -0.60
CA VAL A 60 -10.31 19.77 -1.84
C VAL A 60 -10.91 19.09 -3.07
N GLY A 61 -11.88 18.18 -2.91
CA GLY A 61 -12.45 17.39 -3.99
C GLY A 61 -11.53 16.22 -4.42
N GLU A 62 -11.60 15.85 -5.69
CA GLU A 62 -10.83 14.72 -6.22
C GLU A 62 -9.33 14.93 -6.11
N THR A 63 -8.64 13.88 -5.69
CA THR A 63 -7.18 13.80 -5.62
C THR A 63 -6.71 12.45 -6.17
N LYS A 64 -5.43 12.38 -6.61
CA LYS A 64 -4.76 11.12 -6.90
C LYS A 64 -3.97 10.69 -5.68
N ASN A 65 -4.26 9.50 -5.18
CA ASN A 65 -3.68 8.95 -3.97
C ASN A 65 -2.75 7.79 -4.32
N ILE A 66 -1.52 7.83 -3.81
CA ILE A 66 -0.51 6.82 -4.07
C ILE A 66 -0.05 6.20 -2.75
N THR A 67 -0.24 4.90 -2.64
CA THR A 67 0.37 4.05 -1.62
C THR A 67 1.26 3.03 -2.31
N ARG A 68 2.47 2.84 -1.80
CA ARG A 68 3.42 1.91 -2.40
C ARG A 68 4.27 1.21 -1.35
N ASN A 69 4.83 0.08 -1.73
CA ASN A 69 6.01 -0.51 -1.11
C ASN A 69 7.19 -0.52 -2.11
N ALA A 70 8.21 -1.34 -1.88
CA ALA A 70 9.36 -1.41 -2.78
C ALA A 70 9.00 -1.98 -4.17
N TYR A 71 7.97 -2.82 -4.25
CA TYR A 71 7.68 -3.69 -5.40
C TYR A 71 6.33 -3.42 -6.07
N ALA A 72 5.45 -2.66 -5.43
CA ALA A 72 4.14 -2.33 -5.98
C ALA A 72 3.76 -0.88 -5.72
N VAL A 73 3.13 -0.24 -6.70
CA VAL A 73 2.59 1.12 -6.64
C VAL A 73 1.10 1.04 -6.95
N HIS A 74 0.28 1.53 -6.03
CA HIS A 74 -1.17 1.57 -6.12
C HIS A 74 -1.60 3.03 -6.19
N GLU A 75 -2.16 3.46 -7.31
CA GLU A 75 -2.67 4.81 -7.54
C GLU A 75 -4.20 4.76 -7.65
N HIS A 76 -4.89 5.66 -6.97
CA HIS A 76 -6.36 5.77 -7.05
C HIS A 76 -6.80 7.23 -7.08
N LEU A 77 -7.70 7.56 -8.01
CA LEU A 77 -8.42 8.84 -8.01
C LEU A 77 -9.60 8.74 -7.05
N GLY A 78 -9.82 9.78 -6.24
CA GLY A 78 -10.95 9.81 -5.33
C GLY A 78 -10.94 10.95 -4.35
N GLU A 79 -12.01 11.03 -3.57
CA GLU A 79 -12.27 12.07 -2.58
C GLU A 79 -12.23 11.53 -1.16
N TYR A 80 -11.84 12.36 -0.21
CA TYR A 80 -11.76 12.00 1.21
C TYR A 80 -13.14 12.11 1.88
N HIS A 81 -14.04 11.17 1.55
CA HIS A 81 -15.31 10.99 2.25
C HIS A 81 -15.22 9.89 3.30
N ASN A 82 -16.14 9.86 4.26
CA ASN A 82 -16.22 8.84 5.30
C ASN A 82 -14.88 8.60 6.02
N VAL A 83 -14.25 9.70 6.43
CA VAL A 83 -12.98 9.69 7.16
C VAL A 83 -13.24 9.45 8.64
N HIS A 84 -12.79 8.31 9.15
CA HIS A 84 -12.89 7.92 10.55
C HIS A 84 -11.48 7.74 11.11
N ILE A 85 -11.10 8.56 12.10
CA ILE A 85 -9.76 8.51 12.70
C ILE A 85 -9.89 8.35 14.19
N GLY A 86 -9.31 7.28 14.71
CA GLY A 86 -9.16 6.98 16.12
C GLY A 86 -7.73 7.17 16.62
N ALA A 87 -7.50 6.84 17.88
CA ALA A 87 -6.19 7.03 18.54
C ALA A 87 -5.05 6.21 17.93
N HIS A 88 -5.35 5.07 17.30
CA HIS A 88 -4.33 4.11 16.81
C HIS A 88 -4.34 3.91 15.31
N GLY A 89 -5.34 4.42 14.60
CA GLY A 89 -5.47 4.29 13.16
C GLY A 89 -6.69 4.98 12.62
N GLY A 90 -6.89 4.90 11.31
CA GLY A 90 -8.02 5.53 10.64
C GLY A 90 -8.44 4.78 9.39
N LEU A 91 -9.59 5.18 8.90
CA LEU A 91 -10.19 4.66 7.68
C LEU A 91 -10.62 5.85 6.80
N VAL A 92 -10.41 5.72 5.52
CA VAL A 92 -11.19 6.40 4.47
C VAL A 92 -11.98 5.28 3.83
N LEU A 93 -13.27 5.17 4.14
CA LEU A 93 -14.06 3.97 3.85
C LEU A 93 -15.06 4.23 2.72
N ASN A 94 -14.58 4.12 1.49
CA ASN A 94 -15.42 4.25 0.30
C ASN A 94 -15.16 3.05 -0.63
N PRO A 95 -15.79 1.90 -0.40
CA PRO A 95 -15.66 0.74 -1.26
C PRO A 95 -15.97 1.10 -2.72
N ARG A 96 -15.13 0.64 -3.66
CA ARG A 96 -15.14 0.99 -5.10
C ARG A 96 -14.72 2.45 -5.42
N ALA A 97 -14.30 3.20 -4.43
CA ALA A 97 -13.70 4.52 -4.55
C ALA A 97 -12.42 4.57 -3.70
N LEU A 98 -12.04 5.72 -3.15
CA LEU A 98 -10.85 5.83 -2.31
C LEU A 98 -11.04 5.09 -0.98
N ASP A 99 -10.36 3.98 -0.82
CA ASP A 99 -10.44 3.12 0.37
C ASP A 99 -9.05 2.90 0.99
N LEU A 100 -8.84 3.49 2.17
CA LEU A 100 -7.56 3.49 2.88
C LEU A 100 -7.70 2.93 4.29
N ARG A 101 -6.69 2.16 4.71
CA ARG A 101 -6.45 1.78 6.10
C ARG A 101 -5.20 2.52 6.56
N LEU A 102 -5.35 3.39 7.55
CA LEU A 102 -4.35 4.37 7.96
C LEU A 102 -3.79 4.00 9.33
N PHE A 103 -2.48 3.80 9.40
CA PHE A 103 -1.76 3.52 10.65
C PHE A 103 -1.08 4.81 11.11
N VAL A 104 -1.89 5.81 11.49
CA VAL A 104 -1.45 7.19 11.78
C VAL A 104 -0.37 7.26 12.85
N GLY A 105 -0.33 6.30 13.78
CA GLY A 105 0.74 6.16 14.78
C GLY A 105 2.13 5.87 14.20
N GLN A 106 2.23 5.51 12.92
CA GLN A 106 3.50 5.34 12.20
C GLN A 106 3.94 6.61 11.45
N TRP A 107 3.07 7.61 11.32
CA TRP A 107 3.34 8.82 10.56
C TRP A 107 4.19 9.78 11.38
N CYS A 108 5.19 10.38 10.75
CA CYS A 108 6.18 11.20 11.44
C CYS A 108 6.30 12.62 10.89
N SER A 109 6.24 12.77 9.56
CA SER A 109 6.38 14.08 8.90
C SER A 109 5.49 14.18 7.67
N ALA A 110 5.18 15.42 7.28
CA ALA A 110 4.48 15.71 6.04
C ALA A 110 5.02 16.99 5.40
N PHE A 111 5.02 17.00 4.07
CA PHE A 111 5.43 18.15 3.27
C PHE A 111 4.44 18.39 2.14
N ALA A 112 4.17 19.67 1.85
CA ALA A 112 3.52 20.07 0.60
C ALA A 112 4.57 20.49 -0.39
N LEU A 113 4.43 20.02 -1.64
CA LEU A 113 5.37 20.27 -2.72
C LEU A 113 4.67 20.92 -3.93
N GLN A 114 5.40 21.81 -4.61
CA GLN A 114 5.01 22.46 -5.85
C GLN A 114 6.10 22.24 -6.90
N GLU A 115 6.02 21.13 -7.62
CA GLU A 115 7.08 20.68 -8.52
C GLU A 115 6.82 21.16 -9.95
N PRO A 116 7.72 21.98 -10.55
CA PRO A 116 7.64 22.30 -11.97
C PRO A 116 7.78 21.04 -12.82
N THR A 117 6.88 20.89 -13.79
CA THR A 117 6.89 19.79 -14.77
C THR A 117 6.71 20.36 -16.17
N GLY A 118 6.95 19.56 -17.21
CA GLY A 118 6.68 19.95 -18.59
C GLY A 118 5.22 20.27 -18.91
N GLN A 119 4.28 19.89 -18.01
CA GLN A 119 2.83 20.11 -18.16
C GLN A 119 2.28 21.16 -17.17
N GLY A 120 3.15 21.86 -16.44
CA GLY A 120 2.76 22.84 -15.42
C GLY A 120 3.31 22.50 -14.04
N VAL A 121 2.71 23.05 -12.99
CA VAL A 121 3.10 22.80 -11.60
C VAL A 121 2.30 21.63 -11.03
N ARG A 122 3.01 20.60 -10.57
CA ARG A 122 2.42 19.47 -9.87
C ARG A 122 2.39 19.76 -8.37
N HIS A 123 1.20 19.75 -7.79
CA HIS A 123 0.98 19.95 -6.37
C HIS A 123 0.80 18.61 -5.67
N SER A 124 1.48 18.40 -4.52
CA SER A 124 1.30 17.21 -3.72
C SER A 124 1.44 17.47 -2.23
N ILE A 125 0.81 16.61 -1.43
CA ILE A 125 1.10 16.42 -0.01
C ILE A 125 1.70 15.02 0.13
N GLN A 126 2.88 14.93 0.73
CA GLN A 126 3.58 13.69 0.93
C GLN A 126 3.80 13.45 2.41
N ILE A 127 3.40 12.27 2.89
CA ILE A 127 3.43 11.89 4.30
C ILE A 127 4.40 10.74 4.47
N PHE A 128 5.24 10.81 5.50
CA PHE A 128 6.35 9.90 5.72
C PHE A 128 6.31 9.29 7.12
N ASP A 129 6.82 8.07 7.23
CA ASP A 129 7.07 7.42 8.51
C ASP A 129 8.37 7.92 9.17
N ARG A 130 8.68 7.36 10.35
CA ARG A 130 9.90 7.70 11.10
C ARG A 130 11.20 7.29 10.40
N HIS A 131 11.12 6.41 9.40
CA HIS A 131 12.26 5.95 8.61
C HIS A 131 12.46 6.78 7.34
N GLY A 132 11.63 7.80 7.14
CA GLY A 132 11.67 8.68 5.98
C GLY A 132 11.10 8.06 4.69
N ASP A 133 10.41 6.93 4.80
CA ASP A 133 9.71 6.32 3.68
C ASP A 133 8.32 6.93 3.51
N ALA A 134 7.93 7.22 2.26
CA ALA A 134 6.61 7.73 1.97
C ALA A 134 5.52 6.69 2.26
N VAL A 135 4.57 7.03 3.12
CA VAL A 135 3.44 6.16 3.46
C VAL A 135 2.19 6.47 2.64
N LEU A 136 1.98 7.74 2.32
CA LEU A 136 0.88 8.20 1.47
C LEU A 136 1.31 9.47 0.73
N LYS A 137 1.03 9.53 -0.56
CA LYS A 137 1.18 10.75 -1.37
C LYS A 137 -0.15 11.12 -1.99
N VAL A 138 -0.54 12.37 -1.81
CA VAL A 138 -1.79 12.94 -2.32
C VAL A 138 -1.44 14.00 -3.35
N TYR A 139 -1.89 13.84 -4.58
CA TYR A 139 -1.64 14.79 -5.67
C TYR A 139 -2.93 15.49 -6.07
N ALA A 140 -2.84 16.78 -6.32
CA ALA A 140 -3.93 17.50 -6.98
C ALA A 140 -4.12 16.99 -8.41
N THR A 141 -5.38 16.96 -8.86
CA THR A 141 -5.81 16.64 -10.23
C THR A 141 -6.45 17.87 -10.87
N GLU A 142 -6.89 17.75 -12.11
CA GLU A 142 -7.64 18.82 -12.79
C GLU A 142 -9.01 19.09 -12.12
N GLN A 143 -9.53 18.12 -11.36
CA GLN A 143 -10.80 18.22 -10.63
C GLN A 143 -10.62 18.75 -9.19
N THR A 144 -9.38 18.93 -8.74
CA THR A 144 -9.10 19.45 -7.40
C THR A 144 -9.43 20.93 -7.31
N SER A 145 -10.15 21.33 -6.26
CA SER A 145 -10.35 22.75 -5.92
C SER A 145 -9.03 23.37 -5.45
N MET A 146 -8.32 24.05 -6.34
CA MET A 146 -7.03 24.67 -6.00
C MET A 146 -7.16 25.77 -4.95
N ALA A 147 -8.30 26.45 -4.85
CA ALA A 147 -8.54 27.42 -3.78
C ALA A 147 -8.61 26.73 -2.40
N ALA A 148 -9.35 25.62 -2.29
CA ALA A 148 -9.41 24.81 -1.06
C ALA A 148 -8.04 24.18 -0.74
N TRP A 149 -7.33 23.70 -1.76
CA TRP A 149 -5.96 23.17 -1.60
C TRP A 149 -5.00 24.21 -1.03
N GLN A 150 -5.00 25.44 -1.57
CA GLN A 150 -4.15 26.51 -1.09
C GLN A 150 -4.49 26.92 0.36
N THR A 151 -5.77 26.98 0.70
CA THR A 151 -6.22 27.23 2.08
C THR A 151 -5.73 26.14 3.01
N LEU A 152 -5.89 24.86 2.64
CA LEU A 152 -5.39 23.73 3.43
C LEU A 152 -3.88 23.83 3.66
N ILE A 153 -3.10 24.11 2.61
CA ILE A 153 -1.64 24.25 2.76
C ILE A 153 -1.29 25.45 3.69
N ALA A 154 -1.97 26.58 3.58
CA ALA A 154 -1.74 27.72 4.43
C ALA A 154 -2.04 27.40 5.91
N ASP A 155 -3.16 26.72 6.18
CA ASP A 155 -3.60 26.37 7.54
C ASP A 155 -2.64 25.35 8.21
N PHE A 156 -2.08 24.43 7.41
CA PHE A 156 -1.21 23.36 7.90
C PHE A 156 0.29 23.66 7.76
N THR A 157 0.72 24.75 7.14
CA THR A 157 2.13 25.11 7.08
C THR A 157 2.70 25.25 8.49
N ASP A 158 3.83 24.59 8.73
CA ASP A 158 4.59 24.67 9.99
C ASP A 158 5.88 25.47 9.79
N ALA A 159 5.80 26.78 10.08
CA ALA A 159 6.95 27.68 10.00
C ALA A 159 8.00 27.42 11.11
N ALA A 160 7.65 26.71 12.16
CA ALA A 160 8.50 26.35 13.28
C ALA A 160 8.91 24.88 13.29
N ALA A 161 8.78 24.18 12.14
CA ALA A 161 9.12 22.78 12.05
C ALA A 161 10.55 22.51 12.54
N THR A 162 10.68 21.52 13.42
CA THR A 162 12.01 21.04 13.86
C THR A 162 12.64 20.18 12.79
N PRO A 163 13.98 20.14 12.68
CA PRO A 163 14.68 19.26 11.77
C PRO A 163 14.21 17.82 11.88
N LEU A 164 14.15 17.16 10.74
CA LEU A 164 13.76 15.77 10.65
C LEU A 164 14.82 14.86 11.29
N VAL A 165 14.38 13.89 12.07
CA VAL A 165 15.22 12.80 12.57
C VAL A 165 14.72 11.51 11.96
N VAL A 166 15.55 10.88 11.13
CA VAL A 166 15.23 9.60 10.48
C VAL A 166 15.86 8.47 11.30
N GLU A 167 15.04 7.50 11.66
CA GLU A 167 15.47 6.31 12.39
C GLU A 167 15.78 5.15 11.42
N PRO A 168 16.80 4.32 11.67
CA PRO A 168 17.03 3.14 10.87
C PRO A 168 15.86 2.14 11.03
N VAL A 169 15.55 1.40 9.95
CA VAL A 169 14.56 0.32 10.02
C VAL A 169 15.13 -0.84 10.83
N ALA A 170 14.53 -1.16 11.97
CA ALA A 170 14.86 -2.34 12.74
C ALA A 170 14.15 -3.57 12.16
N ALA A 171 14.86 -4.69 12.08
CA ALA A 171 14.25 -5.97 11.75
C ALA A 171 13.23 -6.36 12.84
N ALA A 172 12.06 -6.84 12.42
CA ALA A 172 11.09 -7.37 13.36
C ALA A 172 11.68 -8.61 14.07
N PRO A 173 11.55 -8.73 15.40
CA PRO A 173 11.98 -9.92 16.11
C PRO A 173 11.04 -11.09 15.74
N LEU A 174 11.50 -11.96 14.87
CA LEU A 174 10.80 -13.19 14.51
C LEU A 174 11.40 -14.36 15.31
N THR A 175 10.54 -15.29 15.72
CA THR A 175 11.02 -16.51 16.37
C THR A 175 11.53 -17.52 15.34
N GLU A 176 12.59 -18.25 15.71
CA GLU A 176 13.03 -19.45 14.98
C GLU A 176 12.29 -20.69 15.44
N ALA A 177 11.85 -20.71 16.71
CA ALA A 177 11.09 -21.82 17.30
C ALA A 177 9.58 -21.63 17.08
N ILE A 178 9.06 -22.20 16.00
CA ILE A 178 7.65 -22.06 15.60
C ILE A 178 6.83 -23.17 16.23
N ASP A 179 5.86 -22.81 17.08
CA ASP A 179 4.84 -23.76 17.57
C ASP A 179 3.72 -23.91 16.51
N ALA A 180 3.96 -24.79 15.53
CA ALA A 180 3.02 -25.04 14.46
C ALA A 180 1.65 -25.53 14.97
N THR A 181 1.64 -26.34 16.03
CA THR A 181 0.40 -26.87 16.62
C THR A 181 -0.47 -25.76 17.21
N ALA A 182 0.16 -24.82 17.94
CA ALA A 182 -0.58 -23.70 18.51
C ALA A 182 -1.09 -22.74 17.42
N ILE A 183 -0.28 -22.46 16.41
CA ILE A 183 -0.67 -21.60 15.28
C ILE A 183 -1.83 -22.22 14.51
N ASP A 184 -1.75 -23.50 14.15
CA ASP A 184 -2.83 -24.18 13.41
C ASP A 184 -4.13 -24.18 14.20
N ARG A 185 -4.08 -24.52 15.50
CA ARG A 185 -5.26 -24.50 16.38
C ARG A 185 -5.89 -23.10 16.46
N GLU A 186 -5.09 -22.02 16.65
CA GLU A 186 -5.59 -20.67 16.73
C GLU A 186 -6.16 -20.19 15.39
N TRP A 187 -5.51 -20.52 14.28
CA TRP A 187 -6.00 -20.16 12.96
C TRP A 187 -7.37 -20.78 12.68
N ARG A 188 -7.54 -22.09 12.99
CA ARG A 188 -8.82 -22.79 12.83
C ARG A 188 -9.93 -22.23 13.73
N ALA A 189 -9.56 -21.67 14.88
CA ALA A 189 -10.51 -21.06 15.81
C ALA A 189 -10.91 -19.62 15.46
N MET A 190 -10.33 -19.02 14.40
CA MET A 190 -10.67 -17.67 13.98
C MET A 190 -12.14 -17.57 13.55
N THR A 191 -12.75 -16.44 13.85
CA THR A 191 -14.11 -16.05 13.44
C THR A 191 -14.15 -14.75 12.65
N ASP A 192 -12.99 -14.07 12.56
CA ASP A 192 -12.79 -12.81 11.86
C ASP A 192 -11.37 -12.72 11.32
N VAL A 193 -11.20 -12.25 10.08
CA VAL A 193 -9.89 -12.11 9.40
C VAL A 193 -8.93 -11.19 10.12
N HIS A 194 -9.42 -10.17 10.86
CA HIS A 194 -8.59 -9.23 11.60
C HIS A 194 -7.86 -9.88 12.78
N GLN A 195 -8.34 -11.01 13.29
CA GLN A 195 -7.68 -11.79 14.34
C GLN A 195 -6.32 -12.35 13.87
N PHE A 196 -6.13 -12.51 12.56
CA PHE A 196 -4.88 -13.03 12.00
C PHE A 196 -3.65 -12.18 12.34
N PHE A 197 -3.79 -10.86 12.33
CA PHE A 197 -2.70 -9.97 12.73
C PHE A 197 -2.29 -10.16 14.18
N ALA A 198 -3.28 -10.32 15.08
CA ALA A 198 -3.02 -10.58 16.50
C ALA A 198 -2.35 -11.94 16.73
N LEU A 199 -2.71 -12.97 15.94
CA LEU A 199 -2.07 -14.27 15.93
C LEU A 199 -0.59 -14.15 15.58
N LEU A 200 -0.26 -13.50 14.46
CA LEU A 200 1.13 -13.31 14.04
C LEU A 200 1.97 -12.61 15.12
N LYS A 201 1.42 -11.54 15.71
CA LYS A 201 2.10 -10.78 16.77
C LYS A 201 2.33 -11.63 18.02
N ARG A 202 1.35 -12.42 18.44
CA ARG A 202 1.42 -13.27 19.64
C ARG A 202 2.47 -14.37 19.51
N HIS A 203 2.55 -14.98 18.32
CA HIS A 203 3.53 -16.03 18.03
C HIS A 203 4.88 -15.49 17.52
N GLN A 204 5.01 -14.18 17.33
CA GLN A 204 6.21 -13.54 16.77
C GLN A 204 6.66 -14.17 15.44
N VAL A 205 5.72 -14.47 14.56
CA VAL A 205 5.97 -15.08 13.25
C VAL A 205 5.59 -14.15 12.11
N SER A 206 6.31 -14.27 11.00
CA SER A 206 5.90 -13.67 9.73
C SER A 206 4.71 -14.40 9.11
N ARG A 207 4.04 -13.78 8.16
CA ARG A 207 2.95 -14.44 7.39
C ARG A 207 3.42 -15.74 6.74
N PRO A 208 4.52 -15.77 5.95
CA PRO A 208 5.00 -17.02 5.36
C PRO A 208 5.36 -18.10 6.39
N GLN A 209 5.88 -17.73 7.56
CA GLN A 209 6.13 -18.71 8.63
C GLN A 209 4.81 -19.32 9.16
N ALA A 210 3.78 -18.47 9.38
CA ALA A 210 2.47 -18.96 9.81
C ALA A 210 1.81 -19.82 8.72
N PHE A 211 1.99 -19.51 7.43
CA PHE A 211 1.44 -20.30 6.32
C PHE A 211 2.05 -21.71 6.26
N ARG A 212 3.37 -21.80 6.49
CA ARG A 212 4.06 -23.10 6.55
C ARG A 212 3.74 -23.92 7.82
N ALA A 213 3.20 -23.27 8.85
CA ALA A 213 2.88 -23.90 10.11
C ALA A 213 1.51 -24.58 10.14
N VAL A 214 0.66 -24.36 9.12
CA VAL A 214 -0.71 -24.90 9.08
C VAL A 214 -0.87 -25.91 7.95
N GLY A 215 -1.99 -26.66 7.97
CA GLY A 215 -2.30 -27.61 6.91
C GLY A 215 -2.65 -26.94 5.58
N GLU A 216 -2.47 -27.70 4.48
CA GLU A 216 -2.77 -27.23 3.11
C GLU A 216 -4.26 -26.92 2.86
N ASP A 217 -5.14 -27.31 3.78
CA ASP A 217 -6.54 -26.88 3.77
C ASP A 217 -6.72 -25.41 4.17
N LEU A 218 -5.73 -24.80 4.88
CA LEU A 218 -5.71 -23.41 5.30
C LEU A 218 -4.73 -22.54 4.51
N ALA A 219 -3.56 -23.07 4.14
CA ALA A 219 -2.59 -22.34 3.34
C ALA A 219 -1.78 -23.28 2.44
N TRP A 220 -1.58 -22.90 1.18
CA TRP A 220 -0.71 -23.64 0.26
C TRP A 220 0.06 -22.68 -0.64
N GLN A 221 1.28 -23.07 -0.96
CA GLN A 221 2.11 -22.34 -1.92
C GLN A 221 1.66 -22.66 -3.34
N THR A 222 1.72 -21.67 -4.22
CA THR A 222 1.43 -21.80 -5.66
C THR A 222 2.56 -21.21 -6.48
N GLY A 223 2.49 -21.36 -7.82
CA GLY A 223 3.50 -20.79 -8.73
C GLY A 223 3.51 -19.27 -8.70
N ASN A 224 4.65 -18.65 -8.99
CA ASN A 224 4.79 -17.19 -8.99
C ASN A 224 4.11 -16.52 -10.21
N ASP A 225 3.59 -17.30 -11.16
CA ASP A 225 2.69 -16.89 -12.24
C ASP A 225 1.23 -16.71 -11.77
N ALA A 226 0.93 -17.07 -10.51
CA ALA A 226 -0.42 -17.07 -9.96
C ALA A 226 -1.10 -15.71 -10.05
N LEU A 227 -0.36 -14.62 -9.84
CA LEU A 227 -0.92 -13.27 -9.95
C LEU A 227 -1.47 -12.99 -11.34
N GLU A 228 -0.66 -13.20 -12.37
CA GLU A 228 -1.07 -12.92 -13.74
C GLU A 228 -2.25 -13.81 -14.16
N ARG A 229 -2.18 -15.11 -13.86
CA ARG A 229 -3.27 -16.07 -14.14
C ARG A 229 -4.57 -15.66 -13.45
N LEU A 230 -4.50 -15.26 -12.19
CA LEU A 230 -5.68 -14.84 -11.43
C LEU A 230 -6.31 -13.57 -11.99
N LEU A 231 -5.49 -12.57 -12.32
CA LEU A 231 -5.97 -11.31 -12.90
C LEU A 231 -6.58 -11.52 -14.29
N GLN A 232 -6.00 -12.39 -15.13
CA GLN A 232 -6.57 -12.79 -16.41
C GLN A 232 -7.93 -13.48 -16.25
N MET A 233 -8.05 -14.42 -15.31
CA MET A 233 -9.31 -15.10 -15.02
C MET A 233 -10.38 -14.12 -14.50
N ALA A 234 -10.00 -13.19 -13.61
CA ALA A 234 -10.91 -12.18 -13.09
C ALA A 234 -11.38 -11.19 -14.17
N GLN A 235 -10.46 -10.77 -15.07
CA GLN A 235 -10.78 -9.92 -16.20
C GLN A 235 -11.75 -10.61 -17.17
N GLN A 236 -11.48 -11.86 -17.54
CA GLN A 236 -12.33 -12.63 -18.44
C GLN A 236 -13.72 -12.91 -17.86
N ALA A 237 -13.79 -13.21 -16.57
CA ALA A 237 -15.05 -13.49 -15.89
C ALA A 237 -15.84 -12.22 -15.52
N GLY A 238 -15.18 -11.06 -15.50
CA GLY A 238 -15.79 -9.77 -15.15
C GLY A 238 -16.26 -9.68 -13.70
N ASN A 239 -15.76 -10.54 -12.80
CA ASN A 239 -16.07 -10.44 -11.38
C ASN A 239 -15.22 -9.38 -10.69
N GLU A 240 -15.76 -8.77 -9.64
CA GLU A 240 -15.05 -7.80 -8.84
C GLU A 240 -14.09 -8.49 -7.88
N ILE A 241 -12.90 -7.93 -7.77
CA ILE A 241 -11.86 -8.34 -6.83
C ILE A 241 -11.43 -7.17 -5.96
N MET A 242 -10.70 -7.47 -4.91
CA MET A 242 -10.05 -6.46 -4.06
C MET A 242 -8.54 -6.66 -4.13
N ILE A 243 -7.79 -5.56 -4.32
CA ILE A 243 -6.32 -5.57 -4.34
C ILE A 243 -5.81 -4.63 -3.26
N PHE A 244 -5.01 -5.17 -2.36
CA PHE A 244 -4.42 -4.45 -1.23
C PHE A 244 -2.93 -4.26 -1.50
N VAL A 245 -2.47 -3.03 -1.49
CA VAL A 245 -1.05 -2.68 -1.45
C VAL A 245 -0.81 -1.84 -0.22
N GLY A 246 0.13 -2.26 0.60
CA GLY A 246 0.41 -1.60 1.87
C GLY A 246 1.89 -1.35 2.12
N ASN A 247 2.12 -0.47 3.08
CA ASN A 247 3.39 -0.18 3.70
C ASN A 247 3.21 -0.05 5.22
N ARG A 248 4.20 0.47 5.95
CA ARG A 248 4.10 0.61 7.41
C ARG A 248 3.01 1.57 7.89
N GLY A 249 2.65 2.57 7.09
CA GLY A 249 1.72 3.64 7.50
C GLY A 249 0.36 3.64 6.79
N CYS A 250 0.21 2.91 5.69
CA CYS A 250 -1.02 2.90 4.91
C CYS A 250 -1.20 1.59 4.16
N THR A 251 -2.45 1.12 4.05
CA THR A 251 -2.86 0.13 3.06
C THR A 251 -3.96 0.74 2.21
N GLN A 252 -3.75 0.75 0.90
CA GLN A 252 -4.73 1.22 -0.09
C GLN A 252 -5.38 0.04 -0.76
N ILE A 253 -6.70 0.10 -0.93
CA ILE A 253 -7.53 -1.01 -1.39
C ILE A 253 -8.26 -0.58 -2.66
N PHE A 254 -8.05 -1.33 -3.73
CA PHE A 254 -8.91 -1.28 -4.90
C PHE A 254 -10.02 -2.32 -4.75
N THR A 255 -11.26 -1.95 -5.08
CA THR A 255 -12.38 -2.87 -5.23
C THR A 255 -13.06 -2.61 -6.57
N GLY A 256 -13.09 -3.61 -7.44
CA GLY A 256 -13.70 -3.47 -8.76
C GLY A 256 -13.31 -4.59 -9.73
N ARG A 257 -13.65 -4.37 -10.99
CA ARG A 257 -13.28 -5.28 -12.09
C ARG A 257 -11.91 -4.88 -12.65
N VAL A 258 -11.16 -5.86 -13.12
CA VAL A 258 -9.94 -5.60 -13.91
C VAL A 258 -10.36 -5.29 -15.33
N GLU A 259 -10.20 -4.03 -15.76
CA GLU A 259 -10.61 -3.61 -17.09
C GLU A 259 -9.49 -3.75 -18.12
N LYS A 260 -8.30 -3.23 -17.80
CA LYS A 260 -7.14 -3.28 -18.70
C LYS A 260 -5.92 -3.82 -17.97
N LEU A 261 -5.64 -5.09 -18.17
CA LEU A 261 -4.43 -5.77 -17.72
C LEU A 261 -3.37 -5.66 -18.81
N GLN A 262 -2.17 -5.17 -18.47
CA GLN A 262 -1.10 -4.94 -19.44
C GLN A 262 0.27 -5.27 -18.83
N PRO A 263 0.78 -6.49 -19.03
CA PRO A 263 2.18 -6.79 -18.76
C PRO A 263 3.11 -5.97 -19.67
N VAL A 264 4.16 -5.37 -19.11
CA VAL A 264 5.20 -4.64 -19.85
C VAL A 264 6.54 -4.97 -19.22
N GLU A 265 7.39 -5.67 -19.92
CA GLU A 265 8.66 -6.18 -19.39
C GLU A 265 8.45 -6.95 -18.09
N ASN A 266 9.08 -6.52 -16.99
CA ASN A 266 8.97 -7.15 -15.66
C ASN A 266 7.79 -6.61 -14.84
N TRP A 267 7.00 -5.68 -15.39
CA TRP A 267 5.88 -5.06 -14.71
C TRP A 267 4.55 -5.65 -15.14
N LEU A 268 3.74 -6.03 -14.18
CA LEU A 268 2.32 -6.29 -14.37
C LEU A 268 1.55 -5.02 -14.03
N ASN A 269 0.79 -4.51 -15.01
CA ASN A 269 0.06 -3.27 -14.84
C ASN A 269 -1.44 -3.48 -15.00
N ILE A 270 -2.22 -2.74 -14.20
CA ILE A 270 -3.66 -2.55 -14.39
C ILE A 270 -3.89 -1.06 -14.65
N PHE A 271 -4.61 -0.74 -15.71
CA PHE A 271 -4.98 0.63 -16.08
C PHE A 271 -6.51 0.75 -16.18
N ASN A 272 -7.15 0.91 -15.04
CA ASN A 272 -8.57 1.28 -15.00
C ASN A 272 -8.71 2.82 -14.98
N PRO A 273 -9.86 3.41 -15.31
CA PRO A 273 -10.04 4.86 -15.32
C PRO A 273 -9.71 5.55 -13.98
N GLN A 274 -10.09 4.92 -12.87
CA GLN A 274 -9.91 5.47 -11.52
C GLN A 274 -8.76 4.82 -10.75
N PHE A 275 -8.16 3.76 -11.27
CA PHE A 275 -7.19 2.94 -10.57
C PHE A 275 -6.05 2.48 -11.48
N THR A 276 -4.84 2.63 -10.99
CA THR A 276 -3.65 2.08 -11.63
C THR A 276 -2.84 1.25 -10.64
N LEU A 277 -2.43 0.06 -11.05
CA LEU A 277 -1.47 -0.77 -10.35
C LEU A 277 -0.24 -0.94 -11.22
N HIS A 278 0.94 -0.76 -10.63
CA HIS A 278 2.22 -1.19 -11.17
C HIS A 278 2.85 -2.17 -10.19
N LEU A 279 3.13 -3.40 -10.59
CA LEU A 279 3.71 -4.42 -9.73
C LEU A 279 4.86 -5.13 -10.45
N MET A 280 6.01 -5.26 -9.79
CA MET A 280 7.20 -5.95 -10.30
C MET A 280 7.00 -7.46 -10.20
N ALA A 281 6.53 -8.09 -11.28
CA ALA A 281 6.17 -9.51 -11.29
C ALA A 281 7.39 -10.44 -11.11
N ASP A 282 8.56 -10.04 -11.59
CA ASP A 282 9.82 -10.76 -11.44
C ASP A 282 10.39 -10.75 -10.01
N GLN A 283 9.86 -9.90 -9.13
CA GLN A 283 10.24 -9.82 -7.73
C GLN A 283 9.37 -10.67 -6.81
N ILE A 284 8.37 -11.36 -7.35
CA ILE A 284 7.56 -12.32 -6.59
C ILE A 284 8.40 -13.58 -6.35
N CYS A 285 8.77 -13.82 -5.09
CA CYS A 285 9.50 -15.02 -4.69
C CYS A 285 8.60 -16.11 -4.12
N GLU A 286 7.54 -15.71 -3.43
CA GLU A 286 6.55 -16.64 -2.87
C GLU A 286 5.14 -16.16 -3.16
N SER A 287 4.30 -17.07 -3.62
CA SER A 287 2.87 -16.88 -3.82
C SER A 287 2.11 -17.90 -2.98
N TRP A 288 1.23 -17.40 -2.12
CA TRP A 288 0.47 -18.23 -1.19
C TRP A 288 -1.02 -18.00 -1.35
N VAL A 289 -1.77 -19.09 -1.42
CA VAL A 289 -3.21 -19.01 -1.20
C VAL A 289 -3.49 -19.31 0.27
N THR A 290 -4.32 -18.47 0.91
CA THR A 290 -4.69 -18.66 2.30
C THR A 290 -6.21 -18.67 2.47
N ARG A 291 -6.70 -19.42 3.46
CA ARG A 291 -8.11 -19.51 3.83
C ARG A 291 -8.26 -19.20 5.31
N LYS A 292 -8.94 -18.12 5.61
CA LYS A 292 -9.17 -17.68 7.00
C LYS A 292 -10.63 -17.90 7.36
N PRO A 293 -10.90 -18.67 8.43
CA PRO A 293 -12.27 -18.89 8.91
C PRO A 293 -12.90 -17.57 9.39
N THR A 294 -14.19 -17.41 9.11
CA THR A 294 -15.02 -16.31 9.61
C THR A 294 -16.41 -16.84 9.99
N GLY A 295 -17.23 -16.00 10.59
CA GLY A 295 -18.63 -16.36 10.89
C GLY A 295 -19.45 -16.69 9.63
N ASP A 296 -19.06 -16.16 8.46
CA ASP A 296 -19.75 -16.32 7.18
C ASP A 296 -19.12 -17.41 6.28
N GLY A 297 -18.17 -18.20 6.81
CA GLY A 297 -17.40 -19.18 6.07
C GLY A 297 -15.93 -18.81 5.98
N PHE A 298 -15.28 -19.13 4.87
CA PHE A 298 -13.87 -18.80 4.66
C PHE A 298 -13.70 -17.52 3.82
N VAL A 299 -12.67 -16.75 4.15
CA VAL A 299 -12.14 -15.71 3.29
C VAL A 299 -10.83 -16.19 2.70
N THR A 300 -10.78 -16.25 1.37
CA THR A 300 -9.65 -16.79 0.63
C THR A 300 -8.86 -15.66 -0.03
N SER A 301 -7.53 -15.69 0.08
CA SER A 301 -6.64 -14.69 -0.52
C SER A 301 -5.51 -15.32 -1.34
N LEU A 302 -5.02 -14.56 -2.33
CA LEU A 302 -3.67 -14.74 -2.88
C LEU A 302 -2.77 -13.68 -2.24
N GLU A 303 -1.67 -14.11 -1.63
CA GLU A 303 -0.71 -13.24 -0.94
C GLU A 303 0.69 -13.42 -1.57
N LEU A 304 1.33 -12.30 -1.93
CA LEU A 304 2.57 -12.27 -2.70
C LEU A 304 3.70 -11.67 -1.86
N PHE A 305 4.87 -12.31 -1.90
CA PHE A 305 6.02 -11.89 -1.11
C PHE A 305 7.29 -11.82 -1.97
N ALA A 306 8.12 -10.82 -1.69
CA ALA A 306 9.46 -10.68 -2.24
C ALA A 306 10.49 -11.48 -1.42
N ALA A 307 11.72 -11.59 -1.94
CA ALA A 307 12.80 -12.33 -1.31
C ALA A 307 13.21 -11.78 0.06
N ASP A 308 13.03 -10.48 0.30
CA ASP A 308 13.29 -9.83 1.59
C ASP A 308 12.16 -9.99 2.61
N GLY A 309 11.12 -10.77 2.27
CA GLY A 309 9.93 -10.99 3.09
C GLY A 309 8.87 -9.89 3.01
N THR A 310 9.11 -8.85 2.21
CA THR A 310 8.10 -7.80 1.98
C THR A 310 6.85 -8.39 1.36
N GLN A 311 5.69 -8.15 1.97
CA GLN A 311 4.41 -8.45 1.35
C GLN A 311 4.14 -7.46 0.21
N ILE A 312 4.18 -7.94 -1.03
CA ILE A 312 4.01 -7.12 -2.23
C ILE A 312 2.56 -6.66 -2.36
N ALA A 313 1.63 -7.62 -2.31
CA ALA A 313 0.20 -7.38 -2.43
C ALA A 313 -0.62 -8.54 -1.84
N GLN A 314 -1.90 -8.26 -1.57
CA GLN A 314 -2.90 -9.28 -1.26
C GLN A 314 -4.10 -9.09 -2.20
N LEU A 315 -4.66 -10.19 -2.69
CA LEU A 315 -5.84 -10.18 -3.53
C LEU A 315 -6.95 -11.01 -2.87
N TYR A 316 -8.17 -10.49 -2.94
CA TYR A 316 -9.38 -11.12 -2.42
C TYR A 316 -10.50 -11.01 -3.46
N GLY A 317 -11.49 -11.90 -3.41
CA GLY A 317 -12.78 -11.65 -4.05
C GLY A 317 -13.52 -10.51 -3.36
N GLN A 318 -14.23 -9.68 -4.11
CA GLN A 318 -15.09 -8.69 -3.49
C GLN A 318 -16.14 -9.39 -2.62
N ARG A 319 -16.27 -8.92 -1.39
CA ARG A 319 -17.28 -9.42 -0.46
C ARG A 319 -17.91 -8.27 0.31
N THR A 320 -19.13 -8.49 0.76
CA THR A 320 -19.80 -7.65 1.74
C THR A 320 -19.81 -8.40 3.07
N GLU A 321 -19.57 -7.72 4.17
CA GLU A 321 -19.65 -8.30 5.51
C GLU A 321 -21.04 -8.94 5.73
N GLY A 322 -21.07 -10.11 6.37
CA GLY A 322 -22.29 -10.87 6.55
C GLY A 322 -22.71 -11.72 5.35
N THR A 323 -21.89 -11.78 4.29
CA THR A 323 -22.15 -12.61 3.11
C THR A 323 -20.98 -13.56 2.82
N PRO A 324 -21.25 -14.79 2.35
CA PRO A 324 -20.20 -15.69 1.90
C PRO A 324 -19.40 -15.11 0.75
N GLU A 325 -18.14 -15.53 0.64
CA GLU A 325 -17.26 -15.20 -0.47
C GLU A 325 -17.84 -15.68 -1.81
N GLN A 326 -17.59 -14.94 -2.89
CA GLN A 326 -18.04 -15.26 -4.24
C GLN A 326 -17.59 -16.67 -4.67
N SER A 327 -18.53 -17.50 -5.19
CA SER A 327 -18.21 -18.83 -5.72
C SER A 327 -17.20 -18.75 -6.89
N ARG A 328 -17.35 -17.73 -7.77
CA ARG A 328 -16.42 -17.50 -8.88
C ARG A 328 -14.99 -17.25 -8.40
N TRP A 329 -14.81 -16.45 -7.37
CA TRP A 329 -13.50 -16.24 -6.76
C TRP A 329 -12.88 -17.54 -6.24
N ARG A 330 -13.67 -18.37 -5.54
CA ARG A 330 -13.19 -19.68 -5.04
C ARG A 330 -12.77 -20.61 -6.17
N GLU A 331 -13.51 -20.63 -7.28
CA GLU A 331 -13.14 -21.39 -8.49
C GLU A 331 -11.81 -20.90 -9.05
N GLN A 332 -11.62 -19.59 -9.19
CA GLN A 332 -10.40 -18.97 -9.70
C GLN A 332 -9.19 -19.29 -8.82
N ILE A 333 -9.33 -19.13 -7.52
CA ILE A 333 -8.27 -19.49 -6.55
C ILE A 333 -7.98 -21.00 -6.59
N GLY A 334 -9.00 -21.84 -6.67
CA GLY A 334 -8.83 -23.30 -6.79
C GLY A 334 -8.05 -23.70 -8.04
N ALA A 335 -8.23 -22.99 -9.15
CA ALA A 335 -7.52 -23.21 -10.40
C ALA A 335 -6.02 -22.83 -10.34
N LEU A 336 -5.58 -22.14 -9.28
CA LEU A 336 -4.16 -21.83 -9.07
C LEU A 336 -3.38 -23.03 -8.48
N ARG A 337 -4.04 -24.06 -7.96
CA ARG A 337 -3.35 -25.26 -7.49
C ARG A 337 -2.57 -25.87 -8.66
N THR A 338 -1.28 -26.06 -8.46
CA THR A 338 -0.45 -26.78 -9.43
C THR A 338 -0.81 -28.26 -9.37
N PRO A 339 -1.14 -28.93 -10.49
CA PRO A 339 -1.33 -30.38 -10.47
C PRO A 339 0.00 -31.04 -10.06
N GLY A 340 0.04 -31.72 -8.94
CA GLY A 340 1.22 -32.46 -8.47
C GLY A 340 1.77 -32.12 -7.09
N ALA A 341 1.21 -31.16 -6.36
CA ALA A 341 1.63 -30.83 -4.98
C ALA A 341 0.83 -31.63 -3.92
N ALA A 342 0.27 -32.77 -4.28
CA ALA A 342 -0.37 -33.67 -3.35
C ALA A 342 0.45 -34.99 -3.30
N ALA A 343 1.37 -35.06 -2.36
CA ALA A 343 1.98 -36.31 -1.90
C ALA A 343 2.31 -36.19 -0.41
#